data_e883d7f72668ff1e39663279d5b2dc87
#
_entry.id   e883d7f72668ff1e39663279d5b2dc87
#
_cell.length_a   1.000
_cell.length_b   1.000
_cell.length_c   1.000
_cell.angle_alpha   90.00
_cell.angle_beta   90.00
_cell.angle_gamma   90.00
#
_symmetry.space_group_name_H-M   'P 1'
#
loop_
_entity.id
_entity.type
_entity.pdbx_description
1 polymer ?
#
loop_
_entity_poly.entity_id
_entity_poly.type
_entity_poly.pdbx_seq_one_letter_code
_entity_poly.pdbx_strand_id
1 'polypeptide(L)'
;METTEQAGQHGYIHRKEDYLKRLRRIEGQARGLQRMVEQEQYCIDILTQVSAMTKALQSVALGLLDEHMSHCVVQAAASGGPDADAKVKEASAAIARLVRS
;
A
#
# COMPACT_ATOMS: atom_id res chain seq x y z
N MET A 1 -2.18 25.03 -8.22
CA MET A 1 -1.79 24.24 -8.36
C MET A 1 -1.53 23.37 -9.04
N GLU A 2 -1.25 23.39 -9.39
CA GLU A 2 -0.77 22.49 -10.02
C GLU A 2 -0.90 21.21 -9.79
N THR A 3 -1.16 20.96 -9.00
CA THR A 3 -1.32 19.71 -8.45
C THR A 3 -2.41 18.92 -9.01
N THR A 4 -3.35 19.48 -9.59
CA THR A 4 -4.52 18.81 -10.11
C THR A 4 -4.16 17.81 -11.16
N GLU A 5 -3.31 18.16 -12.05
CA GLU A 5 -2.96 17.23 -13.07
C GLU A 5 -2.15 16.09 -12.51
N GLN A 6 -1.43 16.33 -11.45
CA GLN A 6 -0.72 15.24 -10.82
C GLN A 6 -1.64 14.27 -10.15
N ALA A 7 -2.71 14.74 -9.58
CA ALA A 7 -3.69 13.86 -9.00
C ALA A 7 -4.25 12.91 -10.03
N GLY A 8 -4.45 13.36 -11.26
CA GLY A 8 -4.95 12.49 -12.31
C GLY A 8 -3.96 11.49 -12.82
N GLN A 9 -2.69 11.63 -12.43
CA GLN A 9 -1.65 10.76 -12.96
C GLN A 9 -1.40 9.52 -12.13
N HIS A 10 -1.86 9.49 -10.89
CA HIS A 10 -1.64 8.34 -10.01
C HIS A 10 -2.88 7.46 -10.01
N GLY A 11 -2.65 6.16 -10.23
CA GLY A 11 -3.75 5.23 -10.42
C GLY A 11 -4.68 5.10 -9.25
N TYR A 12 -4.21 5.34 -8.01
CA TYR A 12 -5.03 5.16 -6.82
C TYR A 12 -5.94 6.36 -6.50
N ILE A 13 -5.77 7.49 -7.18
CA ILE A 13 -6.43 8.74 -6.78
C ILE A 13 -7.95 8.61 -6.75
N HIS A 14 -8.53 7.90 -7.69
CA HIS A 14 -9.98 7.72 -7.74
C HIS A 14 -10.52 6.90 -6.57
N ARG A 15 -9.63 6.24 -5.82
CA ARG A 15 -10.00 5.46 -4.63
C ARG A 15 -9.31 5.97 -3.38
N LYS A 16 -8.83 7.20 -3.41
CA LYS A 16 -8.07 7.77 -2.31
C LYS A 16 -8.79 7.67 -0.97
N GLU A 17 -10.06 7.99 -0.94
CA GLU A 17 -10.82 7.95 0.32
C GLU A 17 -10.96 6.54 0.87
N ASP A 18 -11.09 5.56 -0.01
CA ASP A 18 -11.15 4.18 0.41
C ASP A 18 -9.85 3.75 1.08
N TYR A 19 -8.72 4.10 0.49
CA TYR A 19 -7.42 3.77 1.08
C TYR A 19 -7.20 4.49 2.40
N LEU A 20 -7.59 5.76 2.50
CA LEU A 20 -7.46 6.50 3.74
C LEU A 20 -8.32 5.89 4.85
N LYS A 21 -9.53 5.47 4.52
CA LYS A 21 -10.40 4.82 5.49
C LYS A 21 -9.77 3.53 6.03
N ARG A 22 -9.18 2.74 5.14
CA ARG A 22 -8.53 1.50 5.54
C ARG A 22 -7.30 1.78 6.39
N LEU A 23 -6.52 2.80 6.05
CA LEU A 23 -5.34 3.18 6.82
C LEU A 23 -5.71 3.71 8.21
N ARG A 24 -6.81 4.45 8.32
CA ARG A 24 -7.29 4.90 9.64
C ARG A 24 -7.67 3.72 10.52
N ARG A 25 -8.23 2.68 9.93
CA ARG A 25 -8.54 1.46 10.68
C ARG A 25 -7.26 0.79 11.17
N ILE A 26 -6.24 0.74 10.32
CA ILE A 26 -4.94 0.17 10.69
C ILE A 26 -4.27 1.01 11.78
N GLU A 27 -4.40 2.31 11.71
CA GLU A 27 -3.92 3.20 12.76
C GLU A 27 -4.58 2.87 14.10
N GLY A 28 -5.88 2.62 14.09
CA GLY A 28 -6.58 2.20 15.31
C GLY A 28 -6.08 0.86 15.83
N GLN A 29 -5.76 -0.07 14.93
CA GLN A 29 -5.18 -1.34 15.32
C GLN A 29 -3.81 -1.16 15.98
N ALA A 30 -3.00 -0.23 15.48
CA ALA A 30 -1.70 0.06 16.09
C ALA A 30 -1.86 0.60 17.49
N ARG A 31 -2.83 1.50 17.70
CA ARG A 31 -3.11 2.01 19.04
C ARG A 31 -3.60 0.90 19.97
N GLY A 32 -4.40 -0.02 19.43
CA GLY A 32 -4.85 -1.19 20.19
C GLY A 32 -3.70 -2.05 20.66
N LEU A 33 -2.70 -2.25 19.80
CA LEU A 33 -1.50 -3.00 20.17
C LEU A 33 -0.74 -2.34 21.31
N GLN A 34 -0.63 -1.02 21.28
CA GLN A 34 0.02 -0.29 22.37
C GLN A 34 -0.68 -0.52 23.70
N ARG A 35 -2.02 -0.48 23.68
CA ARG A 35 -2.79 -0.74 24.90
C ARG A 35 -2.58 -2.16 25.41
N MET A 36 -2.51 -3.13 24.50
CA MET A 36 -2.28 -4.52 24.87
C MET A 36 -0.94 -4.68 25.57
N VAL A 37 0.10 -4.02 25.06
CA VAL A 37 1.42 -4.07 25.68
C VAL A 37 1.41 -3.37 27.02
N GLU A 38 0.77 -2.19 27.10
CA GLU A 38 0.66 -1.45 28.36
C GLU A 38 -0.04 -2.26 29.44
N GLN A 39 -1.05 -3.01 29.05
CA GLN A 39 -1.83 -3.85 29.96
C GLN A 39 -1.19 -5.20 30.21
N GLU A 40 -0.03 -5.43 29.63
CA GLU A 40 0.74 -6.66 29.81
C GLU A 40 -0.06 -7.91 29.46
N GLN A 41 -0.78 -7.83 28.35
CA GLN A 41 -1.57 -8.95 27.88
C GLN A 41 -0.70 -10.08 27.37
N TYR A 42 -1.31 -11.25 27.25
CA TYR A 42 -0.59 -12.45 26.85
C TYR A 42 0.05 -12.28 25.48
N CYS A 43 1.30 -12.68 25.35
CA CYS A 43 2.12 -12.48 24.17
C CYS A 43 1.47 -13.05 22.89
N ILE A 44 0.88 -14.23 22.99
CA ILE A 44 0.28 -14.86 21.79
C ILE A 44 -0.92 -14.03 21.29
N ASP A 45 -1.68 -13.42 22.21
CA ASP A 45 -2.79 -12.56 21.78
C ASP A 45 -2.29 -11.33 21.05
N ILE A 46 -1.19 -10.76 21.54
CA ILE A 46 -0.57 -9.61 20.88
C ILE A 46 -0.08 -10.00 19.48
N LEU A 47 0.59 -11.15 19.37
CA LEU A 47 1.08 -11.62 18.07
C LEU A 47 -0.05 -11.88 17.09
N THR A 48 -1.19 -12.36 17.57
CA THR A 48 -2.36 -12.57 16.73
C THR A 48 -2.84 -11.24 16.15
N GLN A 49 -2.85 -10.19 16.97
CA GLN A 49 -3.25 -8.86 16.48
C GLN A 49 -2.22 -8.28 15.51
N VAL A 50 -0.94 -8.51 15.75
CA VAL A 50 0.11 -8.10 14.82
C VAL A 50 -0.11 -8.77 13.46
N SER A 51 -0.43 -10.06 13.46
CA SER A 51 -0.68 -10.80 12.23
C SER A 51 -1.86 -10.19 11.46
N ALA A 52 -2.94 -9.85 12.16
CA ALA A 52 -4.11 -9.23 11.53
C ALA A 52 -3.75 -7.87 10.91
N MET A 53 -2.97 -7.07 11.62
CA MET A 53 -2.55 -5.76 11.13
C MET A 53 -1.64 -5.90 9.93
N THR A 54 -0.73 -6.86 9.95
CA THR A 54 0.15 -7.14 8.83
C THR A 54 -0.64 -7.47 7.57
N LYS A 55 -1.65 -8.32 7.70
CA LYS A 55 -2.51 -8.68 6.56
C LYS A 55 -3.27 -7.48 6.03
N ALA A 56 -3.73 -6.61 6.92
CA ALA A 56 -4.43 -5.39 6.50
C ALA A 56 -3.49 -4.47 5.73
N LEU A 57 -2.26 -4.30 6.19
CA LEU A 57 -1.25 -3.51 5.49
C LEU A 57 -0.90 -4.11 4.14
N GLN A 58 -0.75 -5.43 4.07
CA GLN A 58 -0.48 -6.10 2.80
C GLN A 58 -1.61 -5.90 1.81
N SER A 59 -2.85 -5.93 2.28
CA SER A 59 -4.00 -5.69 1.42
C SER A 59 -3.97 -4.28 0.82
N VAL A 60 -3.61 -3.27 1.63
CA VAL A 60 -3.46 -1.91 1.12
C VAL A 60 -2.32 -1.85 0.10
N ALA A 61 -1.19 -2.47 0.42
CA ALA A 61 -0.04 -2.46 -0.48
C ALA A 61 -0.36 -3.12 -1.81
N LEU A 62 -1.05 -4.26 -1.77
CA LEU A 62 -1.41 -4.96 -3.02
C LEU A 62 -2.42 -4.16 -3.83
N GLY A 63 -3.35 -3.48 -3.16
CA GLY A 63 -4.30 -2.62 -3.85
C GLY A 63 -3.61 -1.47 -4.56
N LEU A 64 -2.68 -0.81 -3.87
CA LEU A 64 -1.92 0.28 -4.48
C LEU A 64 -1.06 -0.21 -5.64
N LEU A 65 -0.43 -1.36 -5.48
CA LEU A 65 0.37 -1.94 -6.54
C LEU A 65 -0.49 -2.26 -7.77
N ASP A 66 -1.66 -2.83 -7.55
CA ASP A 66 -2.57 -3.16 -8.63
C ASP A 66 -2.99 -1.90 -9.40
N GLU A 67 -3.33 -0.82 -8.68
CA GLU A 67 -3.68 0.44 -9.30
C GLU A 67 -2.49 1.00 -10.09
N HIS A 68 -1.30 0.90 -9.54
CA HIS A 68 -0.10 1.38 -10.20
C HIS A 68 0.17 0.61 -11.49
N MET A 69 0.05 -0.73 -11.44
CA MET A 69 0.23 -1.55 -12.61
C MET A 69 -0.79 -1.22 -13.69
N SER A 70 -2.05 -1.09 -13.31
CA SER A 70 -3.13 -0.88 -14.26
C SER A 70 -3.08 0.48 -14.93
N HIS A 71 -2.69 1.52 -14.19
CA HIS A 71 -2.79 2.89 -14.70
C HIS A 71 -1.45 3.48 -15.11
N CYS A 72 -0.39 3.16 -14.39
CA CYS A 72 0.89 3.81 -14.64
C CYS A 72 1.80 2.96 -15.51
N VAL A 73 1.95 1.67 -15.16
CA VAL A 73 2.87 0.80 -15.89
C VAL A 73 2.32 0.42 -17.25
N VAL A 74 1.04 0.08 -17.32
CA VAL A 74 0.42 -0.28 -18.60
C VAL A 74 0.47 0.90 -19.56
N GLN A 75 0.19 2.12 -19.09
CA GLN A 75 0.25 3.29 -19.94
C GLN A 75 1.67 3.57 -20.42
N ALA A 76 2.65 3.43 -19.55
CA ALA A 76 4.04 3.62 -19.93
C ALA A 76 4.47 2.56 -20.96
N ALA A 77 4.06 1.32 -20.76
CA ALA A 77 4.38 0.25 -21.68
C ALA A 77 3.76 0.49 -23.07
N ALA A 78 2.54 1.00 -23.11
CA ALA A 78 1.87 1.32 -24.37
C ALA A 78 2.59 2.42 -25.14
N SER A 79 3.20 3.37 -24.41
CA SER A 79 3.97 4.44 -25.03
C SER A 79 5.34 3.98 -25.51
N GLY A 80 5.88 2.93 -24.88
CA GLY A 80 7.18 2.36 -25.25
C GLY A 80 8.36 3.18 -24.80
N GLY A 81 9.54 2.74 -25.20
CA GLY A 81 10.78 3.48 -24.98
C GLY A 81 11.41 3.28 -23.62
N PRO A 82 12.46 4.08 -23.31
CA PRO A 82 13.19 3.92 -22.05
C PRO A 82 12.34 4.18 -20.82
N ASP A 83 11.36 5.05 -20.94
CA ASP A 83 10.50 5.34 -19.80
C ASP A 83 9.65 4.12 -19.42
N ALA A 84 9.20 3.35 -20.43
CA ALA A 84 8.46 2.13 -20.20
C ALA A 84 9.33 1.11 -19.45
N ASP A 85 10.58 0.96 -19.87
CA ASP A 85 11.51 0.04 -19.22
C ASP A 85 11.76 0.45 -17.78
N ALA A 86 11.93 1.74 -17.53
CA ALA A 86 12.16 2.27 -16.17
C ALA A 86 10.97 1.97 -15.27
N LYS A 87 9.76 2.16 -15.77
CA LYS A 87 8.54 1.89 -14.98
C LYS A 87 8.38 0.42 -14.66
N VAL A 88 8.69 -0.45 -15.60
CA VAL A 88 8.61 -1.90 -15.38
C VAL A 88 9.64 -2.32 -14.31
N LYS A 89 10.87 -1.80 -14.40
CA LYS A 89 11.91 -2.12 -13.41
C LYS A 89 11.53 -1.63 -12.03
N GLU A 90 10.98 -0.43 -11.96
CA GLU A 90 10.53 0.15 -10.70
C GLU A 90 9.45 -0.72 -10.05
N ALA A 91 8.47 -1.14 -10.83
CA ALA A 91 7.41 -2.00 -10.34
C ALA A 91 7.95 -3.35 -9.87
N SER A 92 8.87 -3.94 -10.64
CA SER A 92 9.48 -5.21 -10.25
C SER A 92 10.22 -5.11 -8.94
N ALA A 93 10.96 -4.02 -8.73
CA ALA A 93 11.67 -3.80 -7.48
C ALA A 93 10.71 -3.63 -6.31
N ALA A 94 9.59 -2.93 -6.53
CA ALA A 94 8.58 -2.75 -5.49
C ALA A 94 7.94 -4.08 -5.10
N ILE A 95 7.64 -4.92 -6.08
CA ILE A 95 7.08 -6.25 -5.83
C ILE A 95 8.06 -7.08 -5.00
N ALA A 96 9.35 -7.05 -5.36
CA ALA A 96 10.36 -7.80 -4.64
C ALA A 96 10.45 -7.37 -3.18
N ARG A 97 10.36 -6.06 -2.91
CA ARG A 97 10.37 -5.56 -1.53
C ARG A 97 9.15 -6.04 -0.76
N LEU A 98 7.99 -6.01 -1.39
CA LEU A 98 6.75 -6.43 -0.75
C LEU A 98 6.78 -7.91 -0.39
N VAL A 99 7.31 -8.73 -1.29
CA VAL A 99 7.39 -10.18 -1.07
C VAL A 99 8.36 -10.51 0.07
N ARG A 100 9.44 -9.75 0.18
CA ARG A 100 10.43 -10.01 1.23
C ARG A 100 10.03 -9.50 2.62
N SER A 101 9.09 -8.60 2.69
CA SER A 101 8.68 -8.01 3.99
C SER A 101 7.70 -8.89 4.80
#